data_38388a084fbdfd73dedf679ec60bb518
#
_entry.id   38388a084fbdfd73dedf679ec60bb518
#
_cell.length_a   1.000
_cell.length_b   1.000
_cell.length_c   1.000
_cell.angle_alpha   90.00
_cell.angle_beta   90.00
_cell.angle_gamma   90.00
#
_symmetry.space_group_name_H-M   'P 1'
#
loop_
_entity.id
_entity.type
_entity.pdbx_description
1 polymer ?
#
loop_
_entity_poly.entity_id
_entity_poly.type
_entity_poly.pdbx_seq_one_letter_code
_entity_poly.pdbx_strand_id
1 'polypeptide(L)'
;VRLSIVTIFPDYVAPLREALLGKAIDKGIITLDVHDLRDWTHDVHRSVDDSPYGGGPGMVMKPQVWGEALDAVCGSDTHLEAGPILVVPTPAGVPFTQATAQRWSRENHLVFACGRYEGIDQRVVDDAARRMRVEEVSIGDFVLIGGEVAVMVMVEATTRLIDGVLGNPVSHQDDSFSDGLLEGPSYTRPVSWRGLDVPEVLLSGDHARVAAWRAEQALERTRARRPDLLREHDS
;
A
#
# COMPACT_ATOMS: atom_id res chain seq x y z
N VAL A 1 0.59 2.99 -14.59
CA VAL A 1 -0.43 2.83 -13.50
C VAL A 1 -0.90 4.21 -13.06
N ARG A 2 -2.22 4.38 -12.96
CA ARG A 2 -2.83 5.59 -12.40
C ARG A 2 -3.21 5.35 -10.94
N LEU A 3 -2.87 6.29 -10.08
CA LEU A 3 -3.21 6.29 -8.65
C LEU A 3 -4.03 7.54 -8.36
N SER A 4 -5.25 7.38 -7.87
CA SER A 4 -6.10 8.48 -7.42
C SER A 4 -6.32 8.35 -5.92
N ILE A 5 -6.06 9.42 -5.18
CA ILE A 5 -6.25 9.45 -3.73
C ILE A 5 -7.31 10.49 -3.40
N VAL A 6 -8.40 10.07 -2.77
CA VAL A 6 -9.46 10.95 -2.28
C VAL A 6 -9.32 11.11 -0.77
N THR A 7 -9.12 12.32 -0.29
CA THR A 7 -8.83 12.63 1.12
C THR A 7 -9.36 14.02 1.48
N ILE A 8 -9.58 14.31 2.75
CA ILE A 8 -9.85 15.68 3.25
C ILE A 8 -8.58 16.45 3.60
N PHE A 9 -7.40 15.83 3.41
CA PHE A 9 -6.08 16.41 3.69
C PHE A 9 -5.11 16.15 2.52
N PRO A 10 -5.27 16.79 1.36
CA PRO A 10 -4.43 16.55 0.17
C PRO A 10 -2.92 16.66 0.43
N ASP A 11 -2.50 17.63 1.24
CA ASP A 11 -1.08 17.83 1.55
C ASP A 11 -0.48 16.71 2.41
N TYR A 12 -1.30 15.91 3.07
CA TYR A 12 -0.83 14.82 3.92
C TYR A 12 -0.09 13.74 3.12
N VAL A 13 -0.42 13.57 1.86
CA VAL A 13 0.18 12.58 0.96
C VAL A 13 1.28 13.17 0.05
N ALA A 14 1.66 14.42 0.26
CA ALA A 14 2.73 15.09 -0.50
C ALA A 14 4.06 14.30 -0.55
N PRO A 15 4.49 13.55 0.50
CA PRO A 15 5.70 12.73 0.42
C PRO A 15 5.72 11.70 -0.71
N LEU A 16 4.57 11.28 -1.24
CA LEU A 16 4.51 10.39 -2.40
C LEU A 16 5.07 11.02 -3.70
N ARG A 17 5.30 12.32 -3.73
CA ARG A 17 5.92 13.04 -4.86
C ARG A 17 7.44 13.17 -4.73
N GLU A 18 8.02 12.59 -3.69
CA GLU A 18 9.45 12.69 -3.41
C GLU A 18 10.22 11.44 -3.87
N ALA A 19 11.55 11.52 -3.88
CA ALA A 19 12.48 10.43 -4.10
C ALA A 19 12.21 9.60 -5.39
N LEU A 20 12.08 8.29 -5.28
CA LEU A 20 11.89 7.39 -6.43
C LEU A 20 10.48 7.50 -7.03
N LEU A 21 9.46 7.69 -6.21
CA LEU A 21 8.10 7.89 -6.68
C LEU A 21 7.98 9.19 -7.49
N GLY A 22 8.53 10.29 -6.99
CA GLY A 22 8.56 11.56 -7.71
C GLY A 22 9.21 11.42 -9.10
N LYS A 23 10.36 10.72 -9.16
CA LYS A 23 11.02 10.43 -10.45
C LYS A 23 10.18 9.55 -11.38
N ALA A 24 9.42 8.61 -10.84
CA ALA A 24 8.54 7.75 -11.63
C ALA A 24 7.34 8.55 -12.19
N ILE A 25 6.82 9.50 -11.41
CA ILE A 25 5.79 10.44 -11.84
C ILE A 25 6.33 11.35 -12.97
N ASP A 26 7.51 11.95 -12.80
CA ASP A 26 8.15 12.82 -13.79
C ASP A 26 8.40 12.09 -15.12
N LYS A 27 8.70 10.80 -15.07
CA LYS A 27 8.88 9.94 -16.25
C LYS A 27 7.57 9.43 -16.86
N GLY A 28 6.41 9.72 -16.24
CA GLY A 28 5.11 9.23 -16.71
C GLY A 28 4.88 7.72 -16.51
N ILE A 29 5.70 7.03 -15.69
CA ILE A 29 5.50 5.63 -15.35
C ILE A 29 4.27 5.48 -14.43
N ILE A 30 4.10 6.46 -13.54
CA ILE A 30 2.99 6.57 -12.59
C ILE A 30 2.31 7.92 -12.80
N THR A 31 0.98 7.94 -12.77
CA THR A 31 0.19 9.15 -12.63
C THR A 31 -0.38 9.18 -11.22
N LEU A 32 -0.15 10.27 -10.49
CA LEU A 32 -0.68 10.46 -9.14
C LEU A 32 -1.60 11.68 -9.09
N ASP A 33 -2.90 11.42 -8.95
CA ASP A 33 -3.96 12.41 -8.78
C ASP A 33 -4.42 12.43 -7.32
N VAL A 34 -4.39 13.58 -6.69
CA VAL A 34 -4.86 13.77 -5.31
C VAL A 34 -6.04 14.72 -5.32
N HIS A 35 -7.16 14.29 -4.73
CA HIS A 35 -8.43 14.98 -4.74
C HIS A 35 -8.84 15.37 -3.32
N ASP A 36 -9.23 16.63 -3.11
CA ASP A 36 -9.86 17.05 -1.86
C ASP A 36 -11.34 16.65 -1.89
N LEU A 37 -11.73 15.74 -1.01
CA LEU A 37 -13.12 15.28 -0.87
C LEU A 37 -14.10 16.44 -0.68
N ARG A 38 -13.66 17.57 -0.09
CA ARG A 38 -14.49 18.75 0.10
C ARG A 38 -14.91 19.45 -1.19
N ASP A 39 -14.31 19.13 -2.31
CA ASP A 39 -14.70 19.71 -3.61
C ASP A 39 -16.08 19.22 -4.07
N TRP A 40 -16.61 18.15 -3.48
CA TRP A 40 -17.96 17.61 -3.71
C TRP A 40 -18.95 17.94 -2.59
N THR A 41 -18.65 18.93 -1.76
CA THR A 41 -19.59 19.45 -0.76
C THR A 41 -20.33 20.66 -1.32
N HIS A 42 -21.62 20.80 -0.97
CA HIS A 42 -22.47 21.88 -1.47
C HIS A 42 -22.92 22.87 -0.36
N ASP A 43 -22.57 22.58 0.89
CA ASP A 43 -22.86 23.45 2.01
C ASP A 43 -21.75 24.46 2.29
N VAL A 44 -22.10 25.57 2.95
CA VAL A 44 -21.15 26.66 3.27
C VAL A 44 -19.97 26.21 4.14
N HIS A 45 -20.18 25.18 4.96
CA HIS A 45 -19.17 24.68 5.88
C HIS A 45 -18.29 23.59 5.25
N ARG A 46 -18.58 23.17 4.01
CA ARG A 46 -17.90 22.07 3.32
C ARG A 46 -17.85 20.80 4.18
N SER A 47 -18.99 20.45 4.81
CA SER A 47 -19.10 19.37 5.78
C SER A 47 -19.06 18.00 5.11
N VAL A 48 -18.10 17.14 5.50
CA VAL A 48 -17.91 15.79 4.96
C VAL A 48 -18.40 14.67 5.88
N ASP A 49 -18.86 15.01 7.09
CA ASP A 49 -19.21 14.07 8.16
C ASP A 49 -20.52 14.48 8.84
N ASP A 50 -21.13 13.54 9.55
CA ASP A 50 -22.33 13.74 10.35
C ASP A 50 -22.38 12.70 11.50
N SER A 51 -23.30 12.88 12.44
CA SER A 51 -23.50 11.99 13.57
C SER A 51 -23.93 10.60 13.13
N PRO A 52 -23.39 9.51 13.76
CA PRO A 52 -23.74 8.13 13.41
C PRO A 52 -25.19 7.81 13.77
N TYR A 53 -25.88 7.05 12.89
CA TYR A 53 -27.14 6.41 13.26
C TYR A 53 -26.91 5.40 14.38
N GLY A 54 -27.85 5.31 15.29
CA GLY A 54 -27.74 4.46 16.50
C GLY A 54 -27.05 5.18 17.68
N GLY A 55 -26.54 6.39 17.46
CA GLY A 55 -25.85 7.17 18.48
C GLY A 55 -24.42 6.67 18.72
N GLY A 56 -23.75 7.26 19.71
CA GLY A 56 -22.37 6.95 20.05
C GLY A 56 -21.44 8.15 19.84
N PRO A 57 -20.19 8.07 20.30
CA PRO A 57 -19.18 9.10 20.08
C PRO A 57 -18.67 9.09 18.63
N GLY A 58 -18.12 10.22 18.21
CA GLY A 58 -17.50 10.34 16.89
C GLY A 58 -18.47 10.74 15.78
N MET A 59 -17.98 10.75 14.55
CA MET A 59 -18.67 11.17 13.35
C MET A 59 -18.44 10.13 12.24
N VAL A 60 -19.32 10.07 11.26
CA VAL A 60 -19.19 9.19 10.09
C VAL A 60 -19.17 10.04 8.83
N MET A 61 -18.29 9.71 7.88
CA MET A 61 -18.20 10.46 6.62
C MET A 61 -19.42 10.19 5.74
N LYS A 62 -19.98 11.29 5.21
CA LYS A 62 -21.26 11.33 4.50
C LYS A 62 -21.24 10.55 3.18
N PRO A 63 -22.24 9.71 2.89
CA PRO A 63 -22.30 8.95 1.65
C PRO A 63 -22.50 9.81 0.41
N GLN A 64 -23.21 10.92 0.49
CA GLN A 64 -23.44 11.79 -0.66
C GLN A 64 -22.15 12.39 -1.21
N VAL A 65 -21.29 12.90 -0.33
CA VAL A 65 -20.01 13.53 -0.71
C VAL A 65 -19.08 12.48 -1.34
N TRP A 66 -18.99 11.30 -0.71
CA TRP A 66 -18.20 10.19 -1.24
C TRP A 66 -18.76 9.65 -2.57
N GLY A 67 -20.07 9.52 -2.70
CA GLY A 67 -20.71 9.06 -3.93
C GLY A 67 -20.36 9.95 -5.12
N GLU A 68 -20.53 11.28 -4.99
CA GLU A 68 -20.17 12.24 -6.03
C GLU A 68 -18.68 12.25 -6.35
N ALA A 69 -17.81 12.12 -5.33
CA ALA A 69 -16.37 12.04 -5.52
C ALA A 69 -15.98 10.78 -6.32
N LEU A 70 -16.53 9.61 -5.96
CA LEU A 70 -16.24 8.36 -6.66
C LEU A 70 -16.80 8.37 -8.08
N ASP A 71 -17.98 8.93 -8.33
CA ASP A 71 -18.52 9.11 -9.67
C ASP A 71 -17.61 9.96 -10.56
N ALA A 72 -17.05 11.04 -10.01
CA ALA A 72 -16.15 11.92 -10.73
C ALA A 72 -14.76 11.28 -10.99
N VAL A 73 -14.22 10.55 -10.01
CA VAL A 73 -12.86 9.99 -10.08
C VAL A 73 -12.81 8.66 -10.84
N CYS A 74 -13.82 7.80 -10.64
CA CYS A 74 -13.88 6.46 -11.25
C CYS A 74 -14.64 6.44 -12.56
N GLY A 75 -15.53 7.41 -12.81
CA GLY A 75 -16.52 7.38 -13.86
C GLY A 75 -17.81 6.66 -13.42
N SER A 76 -18.95 7.07 -13.97
CA SER A 76 -20.28 6.51 -13.63
C SER A 76 -20.53 5.13 -14.25
N ASP A 77 -19.90 4.85 -15.40
CA ASP A 77 -20.10 3.63 -16.21
C ASP A 77 -18.89 2.67 -16.09
N THR A 78 -18.54 2.29 -14.86
CA THR A 78 -17.43 1.37 -14.64
C THR A 78 -17.88 -0.08 -14.82
N HIS A 79 -17.01 -0.87 -15.47
CA HIS A 79 -17.23 -2.31 -15.63
C HIS A 79 -16.45 -3.07 -14.56
N LEU A 80 -17.08 -4.03 -13.88
CA LEU A 80 -16.52 -4.82 -12.79
C LEU A 80 -15.15 -5.46 -13.13
N GLU A 81 -14.93 -5.87 -14.38
CA GLU A 81 -13.69 -6.58 -14.77
C GLU A 81 -12.56 -5.67 -15.27
N ALA A 82 -12.86 -4.52 -15.83
CA ALA A 82 -11.88 -3.64 -16.50
C ALA A 82 -11.76 -2.24 -15.87
N GLY A 83 -12.60 -1.94 -14.89
CA GLY A 83 -12.62 -0.65 -14.19
C GLY A 83 -11.55 -0.51 -13.12
N PRO A 84 -11.50 0.64 -12.44
CA PRO A 84 -10.60 0.87 -11.32
C PRO A 84 -10.88 -0.08 -10.16
N ILE A 85 -9.89 -0.30 -9.31
CA ILE A 85 -10.11 -0.88 -7.99
C ILE A 85 -10.26 0.25 -6.98
N LEU A 86 -11.37 0.28 -6.26
CA LEU A 86 -11.54 1.12 -5.09
C LEU A 86 -10.93 0.41 -3.88
N VAL A 87 -9.89 1.00 -3.32
CA VAL A 87 -9.23 0.53 -2.09
C VAL A 87 -9.68 1.38 -0.92
N VAL A 88 -10.25 0.74 0.09
CA VAL A 88 -10.69 1.39 1.33
C VAL A 88 -9.82 0.90 2.49
N PRO A 89 -8.86 1.71 2.96
CA PRO A 89 -8.09 1.38 4.15
C PRO A 89 -8.99 1.33 5.39
N THR A 90 -9.03 0.18 6.05
CA THR A 90 -9.81 -0.01 7.28
C THR A 90 -9.17 -1.09 8.16
N PRO A 91 -9.19 -0.95 9.51
CA PRO A 91 -8.74 -2.01 10.40
C PRO A 91 -9.51 -3.32 10.26
N ALA A 92 -10.76 -3.25 9.77
CA ALA A 92 -11.64 -4.41 9.56
C ALA A 92 -11.41 -5.11 8.20
N GLY A 93 -10.51 -4.57 7.36
CA GLY A 93 -10.23 -5.12 6.03
C GLY A 93 -9.36 -6.38 6.06
N VAL A 94 -9.22 -7.01 4.89
CA VAL A 94 -8.28 -8.13 4.72
C VAL A 94 -6.83 -7.63 4.83
N PRO A 95 -5.90 -8.44 5.36
CA PRO A 95 -4.50 -8.03 5.48
C PRO A 95 -3.86 -7.69 4.14
N PHE A 96 -3.20 -6.53 4.05
CA PHE A 96 -2.36 -6.16 2.94
C PHE A 96 -1.06 -6.97 2.96
N THR A 97 -0.73 -7.62 1.85
CA THR A 97 0.45 -8.47 1.71
C THR A 97 1.27 -8.10 0.48
N GLN A 98 2.49 -8.64 0.39
CA GLN A 98 3.32 -8.51 -0.81
C GLN A 98 2.60 -9.04 -2.06
N ALA A 99 1.84 -10.13 -1.94
CA ALA A 99 1.03 -10.67 -3.04
C ALA A 99 -0.05 -9.69 -3.50
N THR A 100 -0.68 -8.96 -2.57
CA THR A 100 -1.63 -7.89 -2.90
C THR A 100 -0.92 -6.76 -3.66
N ALA A 101 0.25 -6.32 -3.19
CA ALA A 101 1.04 -5.29 -3.86
C ALA A 101 1.46 -5.72 -5.28
N GLN A 102 1.89 -6.98 -5.46
CA GLN A 102 2.23 -7.56 -6.78
C GLN A 102 1.03 -7.60 -7.73
N ARG A 103 -0.14 -7.94 -7.23
CA ARG A 103 -1.37 -7.91 -8.03
C ARG A 103 -1.72 -6.48 -8.45
N TRP A 104 -1.71 -5.55 -7.50
CA TRP A 104 -2.02 -4.14 -7.76
C TRP A 104 -1.03 -3.44 -8.68
N SER A 105 0.25 -3.83 -8.67
CA SER A 105 1.26 -3.24 -9.57
C SER A 105 0.98 -3.46 -11.06
N ARG A 106 0.08 -4.40 -11.39
CA ARG A 106 -0.34 -4.74 -12.76
C ARG A 106 -1.67 -4.10 -13.16
N GLU A 107 -2.33 -3.42 -12.23
CA GLU A 107 -3.61 -2.75 -12.46
C GLU A 107 -3.41 -1.41 -13.17
N ASN A 108 -4.40 -1.04 -13.98
CA ASN A 108 -4.35 0.22 -14.71
C ASN A 108 -4.65 1.42 -13.82
N HIS A 109 -5.59 1.26 -12.86
CA HIS A 109 -6.05 2.35 -12.01
C HIS A 109 -6.45 1.85 -10.62
N LEU A 110 -5.83 2.43 -9.60
CA LEU A 110 -6.17 2.23 -8.19
C LEU A 110 -6.72 3.55 -7.64
N VAL A 111 -7.85 3.49 -6.97
CA VAL A 111 -8.49 4.63 -6.31
C VAL A 111 -8.51 4.37 -4.81
N PHE A 112 -7.91 5.24 -4.03
CA PHE A 112 -7.81 5.09 -2.58
C PHE A 112 -8.78 6.07 -1.89
N ALA A 113 -9.68 5.54 -1.06
CA ALA A 113 -10.61 6.31 -0.26
C ALA A 113 -10.09 6.47 1.17
N CYS A 114 -9.47 7.61 1.50
CA CYS A 114 -8.94 7.88 2.83
C CYS A 114 -10.06 8.23 3.81
N GLY A 115 -10.53 7.25 4.58
CA GLY A 115 -11.48 7.48 5.67
C GLY A 115 -10.86 8.25 6.84
N ARG A 116 -11.69 9.04 7.51
CA ARG A 116 -11.40 9.75 8.76
C ARG A 116 -12.54 9.54 9.74
N TYR A 117 -12.37 10.03 10.96
CA TYR A 117 -13.34 9.87 12.05
C TYR A 117 -13.60 8.37 12.32
N GLU A 118 -14.89 7.96 12.43
CA GLU A 118 -15.29 6.56 12.64
C GLU A 118 -15.39 5.76 11.31
N GLY A 119 -14.96 6.37 10.19
CA GLY A 119 -14.94 5.74 8.89
C GLY A 119 -15.91 6.35 7.88
N ILE A 120 -16.03 5.68 6.76
CA ILE A 120 -16.90 6.04 5.64
C ILE A 120 -18.23 5.29 5.81
N ASP A 121 -19.35 5.95 5.54
CA ASP A 121 -20.67 5.31 5.56
C ASP A 121 -20.67 4.05 4.69
N GLN A 122 -21.10 2.91 5.24
CA GLN A 122 -21.05 1.60 4.59
C GLN A 122 -21.75 1.58 3.24
N ARG A 123 -22.79 2.39 3.04
CA ARG A 123 -23.50 2.48 1.76
C ARG A 123 -22.64 2.96 0.60
N VAL A 124 -21.53 3.66 0.87
CA VAL A 124 -20.55 4.05 -0.16
C VAL A 124 -19.84 2.82 -0.72
N VAL A 125 -19.41 1.94 0.17
CA VAL A 125 -18.74 0.67 -0.19
C VAL A 125 -19.71 -0.25 -0.92
N ASP A 126 -20.93 -0.40 -0.38
CA ASP A 126 -21.97 -1.27 -0.94
C ASP A 126 -22.42 -0.79 -2.33
N ASP A 127 -22.54 0.53 -2.53
CA ASP A 127 -22.89 1.10 -3.84
C ASP A 127 -21.76 0.94 -4.86
N ALA A 128 -20.52 1.26 -4.45
CA ALA A 128 -19.35 1.07 -5.29
C ALA A 128 -19.18 -0.39 -5.74
N ALA A 129 -19.43 -1.36 -4.84
CA ALA A 129 -19.31 -2.79 -5.14
C ALA A 129 -20.28 -3.29 -6.22
N ARG A 130 -21.34 -2.55 -6.54
CA ARG A 130 -22.29 -2.89 -7.64
C ARG A 130 -21.71 -2.61 -9.03
N ARG A 131 -20.70 -1.75 -9.12
CA ARG A 131 -20.21 -1.18 -10.38
C ARG A 131 -18.69 -1.26 -10.56
N MET A 132 -17.93 -1.53 -9.51
CA MET A 132 -16.48 -1.66 -9.58
C MET A 132 -15.96 -2.67 -8.55
N ARG A 133 -14.70 -3.06 -8.70
CA ARG A 133 -14.02 -3.89 -7.69
C ARG A 133 -13.72 -3.04 -6.46
N VAL A 134 -14.12 -3.51 -5.28
CA VAL A 134 -13.86 -2.84 -3.99
C VAL A 134 -13.05 -3.77 -3.11
N GLU A 135 -11.99 -3.24 -2.51
CA GLU A 135 -11.13 -3.96 -1.59
C GLU A 135 -10.99 -3.16 -0.28
N GLU A 136 -11.53 -3.70 0.80
CA GLU A 136 -11.32 -3.20 2.15
C GLU A 136 -10.05 -3.86 2.71
N VAL A 137 -9.04 -3.05 3.08
CA VAL A 137 -7.69 -3.55 3.33
C VAL A 137 -7.11 -2.97 4.61
N SER A 138 -6.53 -3.84 5.44
CA SER A 138 -5.81 -3.50 6.68
C SER A 138 -4.31 -3.60 6.49
N ILE A 139 -3.54 -2.66 7.03
CA ILE A 139 -2.08 -2.72 7.05
C ILE A 139 -1.51 -3.30 8.36
N GLY A 140 -2.37 -3.82 9.24
CA GLY A 140 -1.97 -4.46 10.50
C GLY A 140 -3.00 -4.33 11.60
N ASP A 141 -2.78 -5.03 12.70
CA ASP A 141 -3.68 -5.12 13.85
C ASP A 141 -3.54 -3.89 14.78
N PHE A 142 -3.77 -2.72 14.24
CA PHE A 142 -3.76 -1.44 14.95
C PHE A 142 -4.69 -0.44 14.26
N VAL A 143 -5.11 0.59 14.99
CA VAL A 143 -6.00 1.64 14.48
C VAL A 143 -5.21 2.92 14.27
N LEU A 144 -5.37 3.54 13.09
CA LEU A 144 -4.80 4.85 12.74
C LEU A 144 -5.88 5.94 12.89
N ILE A 145 -5.45 7.21 12.95
CA ILE A 145 -6.34 8.38 13.00
C ILE A 145 -7.07 8.59 11.67
N GLY A 146 -6.51 8.06 10.55
CA GLY A 146 -7.08 8.19 9.21
C GLY A 146 -6.37 7.31 8.19
N GLY A 147 -6.93 7.22 6.98
CA GLY A 147 -6.48 6.31 5.94
C GLY A 147 -5.20 6.73 5.21
N GLU A 148 -4.77 7.99 5.29
CA GLU A 148 -3.70 8.54 4.44
C GLU A 148 -2.36 7.84 4.66
N VAL A 149 -1.98 7.54 5.92
CA VAL A 149 -0.73 6.81 6.22
C VAL A 149 -0.79 5.39 5.65
N ALA A 150 -1.93 4.71 5.81
CA ALA A 150 -2.12 3.38 5.23
C ALA A 150 -2.01 3.41 3.70
N VAL A 151 -2.62 4.42 3.06
CA VAL A 151 -2.52 4.61 1.60
C VAL A 151 -1.07 4.84 1.18
N MET A 152 -0.30 5.67 1.89
CA MET A 152 1.11 5.88 1.57
C MET A 152 1.91 4.57 1.63
N VAL A 153 1.70 3.73 2.66
CA VAL A 153 2.34 2.41 2.77
C VAL A 153 1.96 1.51 1.59
N MET A 154 0.67 1.44 1.25
CA MET A 154 0.16 0.61 0.15
C MET A 154 0.69 1.08 -1.20
N VAL A 155 0.68 2.39 -1.45
CA VAL A 155 1.20 3.00 -2.68
C VAL A 155 2.69 2.72 -2.83
N GLU A 156 3.49 2.93 -1.79
CA GLU A 156 4.94 2.72 -1.85
C GLU A 156 5.28 1.25 -2.09
N ALA A 157 4.63 0.32 -1.37
CA ALA A 157 4.81 -1.10 -1.55
C ALA A 157 4.39 -1.60 -2.95
N THR A 158 3.34 -1.02 -3.53
CA THR A 158 2.84 -1.38 -4.86
C THR A 158 3.73 -0.81 -5.97
N THR A 159 4.05 0.48 -5.88
CA THR A 159 4.73 1.20 -6.96
C THR A 159 6.17 0.77 -7.16
N ARG A 160 6.86 0.33 -6.08
CA ARG A 160 8.23 -0.22 -6.22
C ARG A 160 8.31 -1.50 -7.06
N LEU A 161 7.17 -2.17 -7.29
CA LEU A 161 7.07 -3.39 -8.09
C LEU A 161 6.73 -3.11 -9.57
N ILE A 162 6.48 -1.84 -9.92
CA ILE A 162 6.23 -1.42 -11.29
C ILE A 162 7.56 -1.28 -12.02
N ASP A 163 7.64 -1.84 -13.23
CA ASP A 163 8.84 -1.77 -14.06
C ASP A 163 9.30 -0.33 -14.30
N GLY A 164 10.58 -0.07 -14.09
CA GLY A 164 11.20 1.23 -14.31
C GLY A 164 11.12 2.21 -13.13
N VAL A 165 10.41 1.88 -12.05
CA VAL A 165 10.41 2.66 -10.80
C VAL A 165 11.71 2.48 -10.03
N LEU A 166 12.14 1.22 -9.83
CA LEU A 166 13.46 0.94 -9.28
C LEU A 166 14.53 0.98 -10.35
N GLY A 167 15.71 1.49 -10.00
CA GLY A 167 16.85 1.58 -10.93
C GLY A 167 17.44 0.23 -11.34
N ASN A 168 17.29 -0.81 -10.49
CA ASN A 168 17.68 -2.17 -10.78
C ASN A 168 16.45 -3.08 -10.78
N PRO A 169 16.07 -3.68 -11.93
CA PRO A 169 14.87 -4.52 -12.04
C PRO A 169 14.89 -5.77 -11.14
N VAL A 170 16.08 -6.23 -10.72
CA VAL A 170 16.19 -7.41 -9.86
C VAL A 170 16.24 -7.09 -8.37
N SER A 171 16.22 -5.79 -7.99
CA SER A 171 16.33 -5.37 -6.58
C SER A 171 15.21 -5.90 -5.68
N HIS A 172 14.04 -6.22 -6.23
CA HIS A 172 12.90 -6.73 -5.47
C HIS A 172 12.82 -8.27 -5.43
N GLN A 173 13.71 -8.98 -6.16
CA GLN A 173 13.65 -10.45 -6.24
C GLN A 173 14.16 -11.13 -4.97
N ASP A 174 15.14 -10.51 -4.30
CA ASP A 174 15.74 -11.00 -3.06
C ASP A 174 15.13 -10.35 -1.80
N ASP A 175 14.04 -9.58 -1.94
CA ASP A 175 13.38 -8.94 -0.80
C ASP A 175 12.56 -9.96 0.02
N SER A 176 12.35 -9.66 1.29
CA SER A 176 11.44 -10.42 2.16
C SER A 176 10.07 -10.64 1.49
N PHE A 177 9.53 -11.84 1.62
CA PHE A 177 8.25 -12.28 1.07
C PHE A 177 8.21 -12.52 -0.45
N SER A 178 9.30 -12.32 -1.19
CA SER A 178 9.33 -12.59 -2.63
C SER A 178 9.29 -14.09 -2.93
N ASP A 179 9.92 -14.88 -2.08
CA ASP A 179 9.97 -16.35 -2.12
C ASP A 179 9.36 -17.02 -0.87
N GLY A 180 8.57 -16.24 -0.09
CA GLY A 180 7.95 -16.71 1.15
C GLY A 180 8.86 -16.67 2.37
N LEU A 181 10.11 -16.23 2.25
CA LEU A 181 11.06 -16.10 3.35
C LEU A 181 11.31 -14.62 3.71
N LEU A 182 11.93 -14.40 4.86
CA LEU A 182 12.55 -13.12 5.19
C LEU A 182 13.96 -13.07 4.58
N GLU A 183 14.37 -11.90 4.11
CA GLU A 183 15.74 -11.67 3.63
C GLU A 183 16.80 -11.88 4.71
N GLY A 184 18.00 -12.32 4.32
CA GLY A 184 19.17 -12.42 5.18
C GLY A 184 19.71 -11.04 5.59
N PRO A 185 20.75 -10.97 6.46
CA PRO A 185 21.38 -9.72 6.85
C PRO A 185 22.24 -9.15 5.72
N SER A 186 22.20 -7.81 5.56
CA SER A 186 23.02 -7.08 4.61
C SER A 186 24.21 -6.44 5.30
N TYR A 187 25.38 -6.42 4.63
CA TYR A 187 26.61 -5.83 5.10
C TYR A 187 27.22 -4.90 4.07
N THR A 188 27.87 -3.84 4.55
CA THR A 188 28.62 -2.88 3.72
C THR A 188 29.91 -2.47 4.39
N ARG A 189 30.69 -1.60 3.77
CA ARG A 189 31.95 -1.07 4.31
C ARG A 189 31.73 -0.20 5.54
N PRO A 190 32.71 -0.19 6.48
CA PRO A 190 33.99 -0.90 6.50
C PRO A 190 33.84 -2.39 6.87
N VAL A 191 34.89 -3.20 6.61
CA VAL A 191 34.92 -4.65 6.94
C VAL A 191 34.80 -4.89 8.44
N SER A 192 35.38 -4.05 9.25
CA SER A 192 35.28 -4.10 10.72
C SER A 192 34.73 -2.77 11.25
N TRP A 193 33.71 -2.87 12.09
CA TRP A 193 33.09 -1.70 12.74
C TRP A 193 32.79 -2.01 14.20
N ARG A 194 33.41 -1.28 15.12
CA ARG A 194 33.27 -1.42 16.57
C ARG A 194 33.52 -2.84 17.09
N GLY A 195 34.49 -3.54 16.50
CA GLY A 195 34.83 -4.94 16.85
C GLY A 195 33.88 -6.00 16.28
N LEU A 196 32.97 -5.59 15.39
CA LEU A 196 32.09 -6.49 14.64
C LEU A 196 32.57 -6.56 13.19
N ASP A 197 32.81 -7.76 12.70
CA ASP A 197 33.36 -8.00 11.37
C ASP A 197 32.29 -8.48 10.40
N VAL A 198 32.46 -8.15 9.12
CA VAL A 198 31.67 -8.74 8.02
C VAL A 198 32.02 -10.23 7.96
N PRO A 199 31.03 -11.15 7.83
CA PRO A 199 31.29 -12.57 7.66
C PRO A 199 32.26 -12.87 6.52
N GLU A 200 33.29 -13.70 6.79
CA GLU A 200 34.36 -14.00 5.83
C GLU A 200 33.83 -14.54 4.49
N VAL A 201 32.73 -15.31 4.52
CA VAL A 201 32.11 -15.86 3.30
C VAL A 201 31.71 -14.75 2.31
N LEU A 202 31.27 -13.58 2.80
CA LEU A 202 30.89 -12.43 1.97
C LEU A 202 32.10 -11.72 1.34
N LEU A 203 33.30 -11.96 1.85
CA LEU A 203 34.57 -11.40 1.36
C LEU A 203 35.31 -12.39 0.43
N SER A 204 34.83 -13.62 0.31
CA SER A 204 35.54 -14.72 -0.40
C SER A 204 35.57 -14.57 -1.93
N GLY A 205 34.61 -13.81 -2.52
CA GLY A 205 34.42 -13.78 -3.97
C GLY A 205 33.78 -15.05 -4.56
N ASP A 206 33.50 -16.07 -3.73
CA ASP A 206 32.82 -17.30 -4.14
C ASP A 206 31.30 -17.10 -4.12
N HIS A 207 30.73 -16.79 -5.28
CA HIS A 207 29.31 -16.50 -5.42
C HIS A 207 28.39 -17.64 -4.98
N ALA A 208 28.79 -18.89 -5.18
CA ALA A 208 28.00 -20.05 -4.78
C ALA A 208 27.93 -20.18 -3.24
N ARG A 209 29.08 -20.02 -2.56
CA ARG A 209 29.14 -20.02 -1.09
C ARG A 209 28.38 -18.82 -0.50
N VAL A 210 28.48 -17.64 -1.11
CA VAL A 210 27.75 -16.46 -0.69
C VAL A 210 26.23 -16.67 -0.81
N ALA A 211 25.76 -17.24 -1.93
CA ALA A 211 24.35 -17.55 -2.14
C ALA A 211 23.84 -18.58 -1.11
N ALA A 212 24.57 -19.65 -0.88
CA ALA A 212 24.21 -20.67 0.11
C ALA A 212 24.12 -20.07 1.53
N TRP A 213 25.07 -19.25 1.92
CA TRP A 213 25.08 -18.58 3.21
C TRP A 213 23.88 -17.62 3.37
N ARG A 214 23.54 -16.83 2.32
CA ARG A 214 22.37 -15.95 2.34
C ARG A 214 21.07 -16.72 2.52
N ALA A 215 20.91 -17.84 1.80
CA ALA A 215 19.73 -18.70 1.94
C ALA A 215 19.61 -19.29 3.36
N GLU A 216 20.73 -19.74 3.94
CA GLU A 216 20.75 -20.22 5.33
C GLU A 216 20.35 -19.13 6.32
N GLN A 217 20.90 -17.91 6.18
CA GLN A 217 20.57 -16.78 7.05
C GLN A 217 19.10 -16.32 6.89
N ALA A 218 18.57 -16.35 5.68
CA ALA A 218 17.16 -16.09 5.41
C ALA A 218 16.25 -17.07 6.14
N LEU A 219 16.56 -18.37 6.03
CA LEU A 219 15.81 -19.45 6.68
C LEU A 219 15.88 -19.37 8.22
N GLU A 220 17.08 -19.15 8.78
CA GLU A 220 17.25 -18.96 10.24
C GLU A 220 16.45 -17.76 10.76
N ARG A 221 16.51 -16.62 10.05
CA ARG A 221 15.76 -15.43 10.41
C ARG A 221 14.27 -15.66 10.34
N THR A 222 13.79 -16.36 9.30
CA THR A 222 12.38 -16.70 9.13
C THR A 222 11.91 -17.60 10.26
N ARG A 223 12.66 -18.65 10.60
CA ARG A 223 12.35 -19.54 11.73
C ARG A 223 12.22 -18.77 13.06
N ALA A 224 13.11 -17.83 13.29
CA ALA A 224 13.16 -17.08 14.53
C ALA A 224 12.05 -16.02 14.64
N ARG A 225 11.66 -15.35 13.54
CA ARG A 225 10.80 -14.16 13.56
C ARG A 225 9.43 -14.38 12.98
N ARG A 226 9.31 -15.22 11.95
CA ARG A 226 8.09 -15.48 11.19
C ARG A 226 7.95 -16.96 10.88
N PRO A 227 7.87 -17.83 11.92
CA PRO A 227 7.71 -19.29 11.73
C PRO A 227 6.40 -19.67 11.02
N ASP A 228 5.42 -18.76 10.99
CA ASP A 228 4.17 -18.90 10.25
C ASP A 228 4.39 -19.04 8.75
N LEU A 229 5.36 -18.32 8.16
CA LEU A 229 5.66 -18.36 6.73
C LEU A 229 6.19 -19.74 6.27
N LEU A 230 6.77 -20.53 7.17
CA LEU A 230 7.29 -21.87 6.83
C LEU A 230 6.20 -22.93 6.78
N ARG A 231 5.06 -22.71 7.41
CA ARG A 231 3.94 -23.68 7.46
C ARG A 231 3.11 -23.69 6.16
N GLU A 232 3.14 -22.61 5.40
CA GLU A 232 2.43 -22.49 4.14
C GLU A 232 3.14 -23.22 2.99
N HIS A 233 4.43 -23.55 3.14
CA HIS A 233 5.20 -24.30 2.15
C HIS A 233 5.08 -25.83 2.29
N ASP A 234 4.55 -26.33 3.41
CA ASP A 234 4.39 -27.78 3.68
C ASP A 234 2.96 -28.29 3.37
N SER A 235 2.08 -27.45 2.83
CA SER A 235 0.70 -27.77 2.45
C SER A 235 0.49 -27.61 0.95
#